data_c77087d0743c23ea8468d405bd334591
#
_entry.id   c77087d0743c23ea8468d405bd334591
#
_cell.length_a   1.000
_cell.length_b   1.000
_cell.length_c   1.000
_cell.angle_alpha   90.00
_cell.angle_beta   90.00
_cell.angle_gamma   90.00
#
_symmetry.space_group_name_H-M   'P 1'
#
loop_
_entity.id
_entity.type
_entity.pdbx_description
1 polymer ?
#
loop_
_entity_poly.entity_id
_entity_poly.type
_entity_poly.pdbx_seq_one_letter_code
_entity_poly.pdbx_strand_id
1 'polypeptide(L)'
;MIEAVLFDWSGTLVQFTWDDELLVAGHRAGLGRDDPAFTERYRELMLGGGPQRPYAEVLRELGVDDPDAFMDAEHEAWRPAHAVLASAQALLESLRARGVKTGVVANSWPEPARLLRADAEAFGLAGLLDVMVFSEDVGVSKPAPEIFLRALEQLGVEPGHAMLVGDRLESDVQGAANLGMTTVQALWFAADDTSVGIEPDFMAFTPMDVLNALRRVAL
;
A
#
# COMPACT_ATOMS: atom_id res chain seq x y z
N MET A 1 22.64 3.26 11.38
CA MET A 1 22.13 1.86 11.41
C MET A 1 20.62 1.93 11.23
N ILE A 2 20.04 1.08 10.38
CA ILE A 2 18.58 1.06 10.17
C ILE A 2 17.91 0.39 11.36
N GLU A 3 16.92 1.07 11.94
CA GLU A 3 16.13 0.64 13.09
C GLU A 3 14.70 0.25 12.71
N ALA A 4 14.20 0.77 11.57
CA ALA A 4 12.89 0.46 11.05
C ALA A 4 12.90 0.27 9.53
N VAL A 5 12.02 -0.61 9.03
CA VAL A 5 11.70 -0.75 7.60
C VAL A 5 10.21 -0.54 7.42
N LEU A 6 9.86 0.49 6.64
CA LEU A 6 8.50 0.77 6.21
C LEU A 6 8.28 0.19 4.81
N PHE A 7 7.11 -0.34 4.59
CA PHE A 7 6.72 -0.96 3.32
C PHE A 7 5.49 -0.25 2.75
N ASP A 8 5.44 -0.12 1.44
CA ASP A 8 4.18 0.05 0.75
C ASP A 8 3.36 -1.24 0.81
N TRP A 9 2.06 -1.15 0.51
CA TRP A 9 1.13 -2.28 0.55
C TRP A 9 1.00 -2.96 -0.81
N SER A 10 0.28 -2.33 -1.73
CA SER A 10 -0.02 -2.88 -3.06
C SER A 10 1.18 -2.79 -3.99
N GLY A 11 1.58 -3.89 -4.62
CA GLY A 11 2.80 -3.95 -5.44
C GLY A 11 4.08 -4.19 -4.63
N THR A 12 3.99 -4.24 -3.29
CA THR A 12 5.14 -4.46 -2.40
C THR A 12 4.92 -5.64 -1.45
N LEU A 13 4.06 -5.54 -0.44
CA LEU A 13 3.73 -6.67 0.44
C LEU A 13 2.65 -7.57 -0.15
N VAL A 14 1.68 -6.96 -0.82
CA VAL A 14 0.55 -7.65 -1.45
C VAL A 14 0.56 -7.39 -2.94
N GLN A 15 0.52 -8.44 -3.73
CA GLN A 15 0.26 -8.35 -5.16
C GLN A 15 -1.22 -8.08 -5.37
N PHE A 16 -1.52 -7.13 -6.25
CA PHE A 16 -2.87 -6.89 -6.76
C PHE A 16 -2.86 -7.05 -8.28
N THR A 17 -3.75 -7.88 -8.79
CA THR A 17 -3.91 -8.08 -10.24
C THR A 17 -5.26 -7.54 -10.68
N TRP A 18 -5.23 -6.50 -11.53
CA TRP A 18 -6.46 -5.91 -12.04
C TRP A 18 -7.25 -6.91 -12.87
N ASP A 19 -8.56 -6.96 -12.64
CA ASP A 19 -9.51 -7.81 -13.36
C ASP A 19 -10.87 -7.11 -13.50
N ASP A 20 -11.25 -6.79 -14.73
CA ASP A 20 -12.52 -6.12 -15.02
C ASP A 20 -13.76 -6.96 -14.68
N GLU A 21 -13.65 -8.29 -14.72
CA GLU A 21 -14.75 -9.17 -14.33
C GLU A 21 -14.98 -9.12 -12.82
N LEU A 22 -13.91 -9.03 -12.02
CA LEU A 22 -14.00 -8.86 -10.57
C LEU A 22 -14.58 -7.49 -10.20
N LEU A 23 -14.21 -6.42 -10.92
CA LEU A 23 -14.82 -5.10 -10.73
C LEU A 23 -16.34 -5.15 -10.92
N VAL A 24 -16.79 -5.71 -12.06
CA VAL A 24 -18.23 -5.84 -12.35
C VAL A 24 -18.92 -6.73 -11.33
N ALA A 25 -18.28 -7.82 -10.90
CA ALA A 25 -18.83 -8.71 -9.87
C ALA A 25 -18.96 -8.00 -8.52
N GLY A 26 -17.98 -7.19 -8.14
CA GLY A 26 -18.00 -6.38 -6.91
C GLY A 26 -19.13 -5.37 -6.92
N HIS A 27 -19.26 -4.61 -8.04
CA HIS A 27 -20.37 -3.64 -8.20
C HIS A 27 -21.74 -4.32 -8.14
N ARG A 28 -21.88 -5.47 -8.83
CA ARG A 28 -23.13 -6.26 -8.76
C ARG A 28 -23.45 -6.69 -7.34
N ALA A 29 -22.44 -7.16 -6.59
CA ALA A 29 -22.62 -7.58 -5.21
C ALA A 29 -23.01 -6.40 -4.30
N GLY A 30 -22.29 -5.27 -4.39
CA GLY A 30 -22.54 -4.07 -3.60
C GLY A 30 -23.87 -3.38 -3.90
N LEU A 31 -24.31 -3.40 -5.17
CA LEU A 31 -25.58 -2.79 -5.60
C LEU A 31 -26.78 -3.75 -5.50
N GLY A 32 -26.55 -5.06 -5.40
CA GLY A 32 -27.60 -6.07 -5.51
C GLY A 32 -28.23 -6.19 -6.91
N ARG A 33 -27.61 -5.59 -7.93
CA ARG A 33 -28.08 -5.58 -9.32
C ARG A 33 -26.94 -5.33 -10.30
N ASP A 34 -27.15 -5.70 -11.58
CA ASP A 34 -26.28 -5.28 -12.67
C ASP A 34 -26.56 -3.81 -13.05
N ASP A 35 -25.51 -3.00 -13.09
CA ASP A 35 -25.60 -1.60 -13.49
C ASP A 35 -24.32 -1.17 -14.23
N PRO A 36 -24.23 -1.42 -15.56
CA PRO A 36 -23.06 -1.02 -16.35
C PRO A 36 -22.79 0.48 -16.36
N ALA A 37 -23.85 1.31 -16.28
CA ALA A 37 -23.67 2.77 -16.24
C ALA A 37 -23.04 3.22 -14.92
N PHE A 38 -23.37 2.57 -13.80
CA PHE A 38 -22.69 2.77 -12.52
C PHE A 38 -21.19 2.44 -12.64
N THR A 39 -20.87 1.25 -13.20
CA THR A 39 -19.47 0.81 -13.33
C THR A 39 -18.64 1.81 -14.15
N GLU A 40 -19.18 2.35 -15.24
CA GLU A 40 -18.48 3.34 -16.05
C GLU A 40 -18.23 4.65 -15.28
N ARG A 41 -19.24 5.17 -14.59
CA ARG A 41 -19.11 6.37 -13.76
C ARG A 41 -18.18 6.16 -12.57
N TYR A 42 -18.18 4.96 -11.97
CA TYR A 42 -17.26 4.59 -10.92
C TYR A 42 -15.80 4.66 -11.42
N ARG A 43 -15.52 4.09 -12.59
CA ARG A 43 -14.19 4.17 -13.21
C ARG A 43 -13.73 5.61 -13.39
N GLU A 44 -14.59 6.48 -13.90
CA GLU A 44 -14.28 7.90 -14.11
C GLU A 44 -13.97 8.61 -12.79
N LEU A 45 -14.76 8.42 -11.75
CA LEU A 45 -14.67 9.16 -10.49
C LEU A 45 -13.66 8.56 -9.50
N MET A 46 -13.58 7.24 -9.43
CA MET A 46 -12.74 6.53 -8.46
C MET A 46 -11.37 6.16 -9.03
N LEU A 47 -11.28 5.85 -10.32
CA LEU A 47 -10.05 5.32 -10.94
C LEU A 47 -9.44 6.27 -11.96
N GLY A 48 -10.14 7.33 -12.36
CA GLY A 48 -9.73 8.27 -13.43
C GLY A 48 -8.60 9.25 -13.07
N GLY A 49 -7.91 9.06 -11.94
CA GLY A 49 -6.75 9.89 -11.54
C GLY A 49 -7.09 11.31 -11.08
N GLY A 50 -8.36 11.60 -10.82
CA GLY A 50 -8.80 12.87 -10.23
C GLY A 50 -8.36 13.02 -8.76
N PRO A 51 -8.63 14.20 -8.14
CA PRO A 51 -8.29 14.42 -6.75
C PRO A 51 -9.00 13.39 -5.86
N GLN A 52 -8.24 12.78 -4.97
CA GLN A 52 -8.79 11.82 -4.02
C GLN A 52 -9.81 12.51 -3.10
N ARG A 53 -10.99 11.91 -3.01
CA ARG A 53 -12.09 12.35 -2.16
C ARG A 53 -12.48 11.20 -1.23
N PRO A 54 -13.10 11.46 -0.06
CA PRO A 54 -13.62 10.37 0.76
C PRO A 54 -14.53 9.44 -0.07
N TYR A 55 -14.19 8.14 -0.10
CA TYR A 55 -14.95 7.16 -0.92
C TYR A 55 -16.44 7.20 -0.68
N ALA A 56 -16.84 7.42 0.59
CA ALA A 56 -18.24 7.50 0.96
C ALA A 56 -18.98 8.69 0.32
N GLU A 57 -18.31 9.81 0.06
CA GLU A 57 -18.89 10.94 -0.66
C GLU A 57 -19.12 10.59 -2.13
N VAL A 58 -18.10 10.01 -2.77
CA VAL A 58 -18.16 9.63 -4.19
C VAL A 58 -19.23 8.55 -4.41
N LEU A 59 -19.30 7.55 -3.55
CA LEU A 59 -20.29 6.49 -3.65
C LEU A 59 -21.71 7.00 -3.46
N ARG A 60 -21.94 7.95 -2.52
CA ARG A 60 -23.26 8.59 -2.38
C ARG A 60 -23.63 9.43 -3.61
N GLU A 61 -22.66 10.13 -4.22
CA GLU A 61 -22.88 10.85 -5.49
C GLU A 61 -23.27 9.89 -6.63
N LEU A 62 -22.74 8.66 -6.60
CA LEU A 62 -23.11 7.59 -7.52
C LEU A 62 -24.46 6.91 -7.19
N GLY A 63 -25.10 7.29 -6.07
CA GLY A 63 -26.39 6.75 -5.66
C GLY A 63 -26.32 5.51 -4.79
N VAL A 64 -25.19 5.29 -4.12
CA VAL A 64 -25.02 4.21 -3.13
C VAL A 64 -25.48 4.70 -1.76
N ASP A 65 -26.51 4.05 -1.20
CA ASP A 65 -27.09 4.43 0.09
C ASP A 65 -26.17 4.07 1.27
N ASP A 66 -25.52 2.90 1.18
CA ASP A 66 -24.57 2.39 2.19
C ASP A 66 -23.20 2.17 1.57
N PRO A 67 -22.33 3.19 1.58
CA PRO A 67 -20.98 3.09 1.04
C PRO A 67 -20.10 2.03 1.70
N ASP A 68 -20.25 1.80 3.00
CA ASP A 68 -19.44 0.83 3.71
C ASP A 68 -19.81 -0.60 3.31
N ALA A 69 -21.10 -0.91 3.27
CA ALA A 69 -21.57 -2.22 2.81
C ALA A 69 -21.21 -2.46 1.33
N PHE A 70 -21.24 -1.42 0.50
CA PHE A 70 -20.80 -1.51 -0.89
C PHE A 70 -19.32 -1.86 -0.98
N MET A 71 -18.46 -1.14 -0.26
CA MET A 71 -17.01 -1.40 -0.27
C MET A 71 -16.67 -2.77 0.30
N ASP A 72 -17.39 -3.24 1.31
CA ASP A 72 -17.21 -4.61 1.84
C ASP A 72 -17.51 -5.67 0.78
N ALA A 73 -18.59 -5.51 0.03
CA ALA A 73 -18.97 -6.44 -1.03
C ALA A 73 -18.01 -6.39 -2.23
N GLU A 74 -17.57 -5.20 -2.62
CA GLU A 74 -16.59 -5.00 -3.69
C GLU A 74 -15.25 -5.63 -3.29
N HIS A 75 -14.75 -5.34 -2.10
CA HIS A 75 -13.49 -5.87 -1.58
C HIS A 75 -13.49 -7.40 -1.51
N GLU A 76 -14.59 -8.01 -1.07
CA GLU A 76 -14.73 -9.46 -1.05
C GLU A 76 -14.65 -10.06 -2.47
N ALA A 77 -15.22 -9.39 -3.47
CA ALA A 77 -15.12 -9.80 -4.86
C ALA A 77 -13.66 -9.71 -5.39
N TRP A 78 -12.89 -8.71 -4.93
CA TRP A 78 -11.49 -8.54 -5.29
C TRP A 78 -10.52 -9.48 -4.58
N ARG A 79 -10.93 -10.19 -3.53
CA ARG A 79 -10.07 -11.09 -2.75
C ARG A 79 -9.24 -12.07 -3.61
N PRO A 80 -9.78 -12.69 -4.70
CA PRO A 80 -8.99 -13.57 -5.56
C PRO A 80 -7.85 -12.87 -6.31
N ALA A 81 -7.90 -11.54 -6.45
CA ALA A 81 -6.89 -10.74 -7.13
C ALA A 81 -5.69 -10.40 -6.23
N HIS A 82 -5.80 -10.64 -4.93
CA HIS A 82 -4.76 -10.36 -3.95
C HIS A 82 -3.93 -11.61 -3.65
N ALA A 83 -2.61 -11.44 -3.56
CA ALA A 83 -1.69 -12.51 -3.18
C ALA A 83 -0.51 -11.98 -2.36
N VAL A 84 -0.07 -12.76 -1.39
CA VAL A 84 1.14 -12.49 -0.60
C VAL A 84 2.21 -13.50 -0.95
N LEU A 85 3.42 -13.04 -1.24
CA LEU A 85 4.56 -13.95 -1.42
C LEU A 85 5.02 -14.49 -0.06
N ALA A 86 5.24 -15.80 0.02
CA ALA A 86 5.84 -16.41 1.21
C ALA A 86 7.20 -15.78 1.59
N SER A 87 7.96 -15.29 0.60
CA SER A 87 9.21 -14.56 0.83
C SER A 87 9.02 -13.16 1.44
N ALA A 88 7.88 -12.49 1.20
CA ALA A 88 7.56 -11.22 1.86
C ALA A 88 7.28 -11.46 3.36
N GLN A 89 6.50 -12.48 3.70
CA GLN A 89 6.29 -12.89 5.08
C GLN A 89 7.60 -13.27 5.76
N ALA A 90 8.43 -14.12 5.11
CA ALA A 90 9.75 -14.50 5.63
C ALA A 90 10.71 -13.32 5.83
N LEU A 91 10.61 -12.27 4.98
CA LEU A 91 11.34 -11.03 5.17
C LEU A 91 10.92 -10.33 6.48
N LEU A 92 9.62 -10.14 6.70
CA LEU A 92 9.10 -9.51 7.93
C LEU A 92 9.52 -10.28 9.18
N GLU A 93 9.40 -11.61 9.17
CA GLU A 93 9.89 -12.48 10.24
C GLU A 93 11.40 -12.31 10.49
N SER A 94 12.18 -12.21 9.40
CA SER A 94 13.63 -12.01 9.48
C SER A 94 14.02 -10.65 10.04
N LEU A 95 13.28 -9.59 9.71
CA LEU A 95 13.47 -8.23 10.27
C LEU A 95 13.17 -8.22 11.76
N ARG A 96 12.03 -8.78 12.15
CA ARG A 96 11.62 -8.89 13.55
C ARG A 96 12.62 -9.70 14.39
N ALA A 97 13.13 -10.81 13.87
CA ALA A 97 14.17 -11.59 14.55
C ALA A 97 15.49 -10.82 14.78
N ARG A 98 15.72 -9.75 14.01
CA ARG A 98 16.86 -8.83 14.16
C ARG A 98 16.56 -7.63 15.03
N GLY A 99 15.36 -7.50 15.58
CA GLY A 99 14.92 -6.35 16.35
C GLY A 99 14.70 -5.09 15.50
N VAL A 100 14.55 -5.24 14.18
CA VAL A 100 14.19 -4.15 13.27
C VAL A 100 12.68 -4.00 13.29
N LYS A 101 12.20 -2.80 13.58
CA LYS A 101 10.78 -2.46 13.56
C LYS A 101 10.25 -2.48 12.15
N THR A 102 8.98 -2.85 11.97
CA THR A 102 8.35 -2.97 10.65
C THR A 102 7.03 -2.22 10.63
N GLY A 103 6.71 -1.63 9.48
CA GLY A 103 5.44 -0.94 9.32
C GLY A 103 4.99 -0.84 7.87
N VAL A 104 3.73 -0.47 7.68
CA VAL A 104 3.14 -0.14 6.39
C VAL A 104 2.87 1.35 6.32
N VAL A 105 3.19 1.96 5.17
CA VAL A 105 2.77 3.31 4.78
C VAL A 105 2.20 3.25 3.38
N ALA A 106 0.87 3.34 3.26
CA ALA A 106 0.18 3.12 1.99
C ALA A 106 -0.90 4.15 1.71
N ASN A 107 -1.11 4.43 0.41
CA ASN A 107 -2.26 5.18 -0.04
C ASN A 107 -3.48 4.24 -0.07
N SER A 108 -4.51 4.58 0.68
CA SER A 108 -5.72 3.78 0.84
C SER A 108 -6.85 4.32 -0.04
N TRP A 109 -6.60 4.40 -1.36
CA TRP A 109 -7.59 4.84 -2.32
C TRP A 109 -7.62 3.86 -3.51
N PRO A 110 -8.80 3.43 -3.94
CA PRO A 110 -10.15 3.72 -3.42
C PRO A 110 -10.54 2.93 -2.17
N GLU A 111 -9.80 1.92 -1.76
CA GLU A 111 -10.12 1.06 -0.63
C GLU A 111 -9.95 1.76 0.72
N PRO A 112 -10.94 1.68 1.62
CA PRO A 112 -10.80 2.21 2.98
C PRO A 112 -9.74 1.45 3.79
N ALA A 113 -9.00 2.19 4.63
CA ALA A 113 -7.93 1.66 5.47
C ALA A 113 -8.36 0.46 6.34
N ARG A 114 -9.65 0.41 6.75
CA ARG A 114 -10.20 -0.71 7.53
C ARG A 114 -10.15 -2.04 6.79
N LEU A 115 -10.34 -2.04 5.46
CA LEU A 115 -10.30 -3.24 4.62
C LEU A 115 -8.85 -3.71 4.43
N LEU A 116 -7.92 -2.78 4.19
CA LEU A 116 -6.50 -3.10 4.11
C LEU A 116 -5.95 -3.68 5.43
N ARG A 117 -6.45 -3.20 6.58
CA ARG A 117 -6.14 -3.81 7.88
C ARG A 117 -6.74 -5.21 8.02
N ALA A 118 -7.96 -5.42 7.55
CA ALA A 118 -8.58 -6.75 7.54
C ALA A 118 -7.81 -7.73 6.66
N ASP A 119 -7.27 -7.28 5.53
CA ASP A 119 -6.39 -8.08 4.68
C ASP A 119 -5.07 -8.42 5.39
N ALA A 120 -4.47 -7.48 6.10
CA ALA A 120 -3.26 -7.76 6.87
C ALA A 120 -3.48 -8.87 7.92
N GLU A 121 -4.64 -8.89 8.55
CA GLU A 121 -5.08 -9.98 9.45
C GLU A 121 -5.26 -11.30 8.67
N ALA A 122 -6.04 -11.26 7.59
CA ALA A 122 -6.38 -12.45 6.79
C ALA A 122 -5.14 -13.11 6.17
N PHE A 123 -4.14 -12.30 5.78
CA PHE A 123 -2.87 -12.76 5.20
C PHE A 123 -1.81 -13.12 6.27
N GLY A 124 -2.12 -12.96 7.56
CA GLY A 124 -1.20 -13.26 8.66
C GLY A 124 -0.04 -12.27 8.78
N LEU A 125 -0.15 -11.07 8.19
CA LEU A 125 0.88 -10.02 8.22
C LEU A 125 0.73 -9.09 9.43
N ALA A 126 -0.48 -8.90 9.94
CA ALA A 126 -0.76 -7.94 11.03
C ALA A 126 0.14 -8.16 12.26
N GLY A 127 0.34 -9.41 12.66
CA GLY A 127 1.21 -9.78 13.79
C GLY A 127 2.71 -9.57 13.55
N LEU A 128 3.11 -9.26 12.31
CA LEU A 128 4.50 -9.00 11.91
C LEU A 128 4.77 -7.51 11.68
N LEU A 129 3.76 -6.66 11.77
CA LEU A 129 3.85 -5.21 11.56
C LEU A 129 3.64 -4.49 12.88
N ASP A 130 4.57 -3.59 13.25
CA ASP A 130 4.47 -2.79 14.47
C ASP A 130 3.53 -1.60 14.28
N VAL A 131 3.42 -1.06 13.05
CA VAL A 131 2.50 0.03 12.69
C VAL A 131 1.92 -0.17 11.29
N MET A 132 0.71 0.33 11.08
CA MET A 132 0.08 0.47 9.76
C MET A 132 -0.53 1.87 9.66
N VAL A 133 0.00 2.69 8.75
CA VAL A 133 -0.45 4.05 8.49
C VAL A 133 -0.94 4.16 7.06
N PHE A 134 -2.18 4.56 6.89
CA PHE A 134 -2.82 4.75 5.61
C PHE A 134 -3.13 6.23 5.36
N SER A 135 -3.23 6.63 4.10
CA SER A 135 -3.54 8.02 3.73
C SER A 135 -4.85 8.52 4.35
N GLU A 136 -5.84 7.65 4.53
CA GLU A 136 -7.10 7.95 5.21
C GLU A 136 -6.89 8.36 6.69
N ASP A 137 -5.95 7.72 7.39
CA ASP A 137 -5.64 8.02 8.80
C ASP A 137 -5.05 9.42 9.00
N VAL A 138 -4.34 9.93 7.98
CA VAL A 138 -3.57 11.18 8.05
C VAL A 138 -4.24 12.32 7.28
N GLY A 139 -5.09 11.97 6.32
CA GLY A 139 -5.75 12.92 5.43
C GLY A 139 -4.86 13.40 4.27
N VAL A 140 -3.69 12.79 4.08
CA VAL A 140 -2.77 13.07 2.96
C VAL A 140 -2.16 11.77 2.44
N SER A 141 -1.86 11.76 1.13
CA SER A 141 -1.26 10.59 0.44
C SER A 141 0.24 10.78 0.23
N LYS A 142 0.98 9.67 0.10
CA LYS A 142 2.35 9.71 -0.43
C LYS A 142 2.34 10.41 -1.81
N PRO A 143 3.31 11.27 -2.12
CA PRO A 143 4.62 11.46 -1.45
C PRO A 143 4.63 12.54 -0.33
N ALA A 144 3.48 12.99 0.19
CA ALA A 144 3.47 13.98 1.26
C ALA A 144 4.24 13.47 2.50
N PRO A 145 5.11 14.29 3.12
CA PRO A 145 5.97 13.85 4.21
C PRO A 145 5.23 13.41 5.46
N GLU A 146 4.05 13.95 5.71
CA GLU A 146 3.26 13.74 6.93
C GLU A 146 2.91 12.27 7.15
N ILE A 147 2.64 11.51 6.07
CA ILE A 147 2.27 10.10 6.18
C ILE A 147 3.46 9.23 6.65
N PHE A 148 4.66 9.51 6.15
CA PHE A 148 5.89 8.82 6.59
C PHE A 148 6.26 9.20 8.01
N LEU A 149 6.22 10.51 8.32
CA LEU A 149 6.52 11.02 9.66
C LEU A 149 5.57 10.46 10.70
N ARG A 150 4.29 10.26 10.36
CA ARG A 150 3.32 9.63 11.25
C ARG A 150 3.70 8.20 11.63
N ALA A 151 4.16 7.40 10.67
CA ALA A 151 4.63 6.04 10.93
C ALA A 151 5.91 6.04 11.78
N LEU A 152 6.86 6.90 11.44
CA LEU A 152 8.14 7.03 12.17
C LEU A 152 7.94 7.50 13.61
N GLU A 153 7.01 8.46 13.83
CA GLU A 153 6.63 8.90 15.18
C GLU A 153 6.09 7.74 16.03
N GLN A 154 5.19 6.94 15.47
CA GLN A 154 4.64 5.78 16.17
C GLN A 154 5.70 4.72 16.49
N LEU A 155 6.69 4.56 15.62
CA LEU A 155 7.82 3.66 15.83
C LEU A 155 8.89 4.26 16.77
N GLY A 156 8.91 5.59 16.99
CA GLY A 156 9.96 6.27 17.70
C GLY A 156 11.31 6.17 16.99
N VAL A 157 11.34 6.36 15.67
CA VAL A 157 12.53 6.23 14.81
C VAL A 157 12.69 7.51 13.97
N GLU A 158 13.91 8.03 13.91
CA GLU A 158 14.24 9.17 13.06
C GLU A 158 14.36 8.75 11.58
N PRO A 159 14.00 9.63 10.61
CA PRO A 159 14.02 9.30 9.19
C PRO A 159 15.36 8.70 8.70
N GLY A 160 16.49 9.26 9.10
CA GLY A 160 17.83 8.76 8.74
C GLY A 160 18.17 7.35 9.26
N HIS A 161 17.35 6.81 10.16
CA HIS A 161 17.47 5.45 10.69
C HIS A 161 16.36 4.52 10.16
N ALA A 162 15.62 4.97 9.17
CA ALA A 162 14.56 4.19 8.54
C ALA A 162 14.84 3.91 7.07
N MET A 163 14.30 2.80 6.61
CA MET A 163 14.32 2.39 5.21
C MET A 163 12.88 2.30 4.71
N LEU A 164 12.62 2.80 3.51
CA LEU A 164 11.36 2.56 2.80
C LEU A 164 11.57 1.55 1.68
N VAL A 165 10.65 0.63 1.56
CA VAL A 165 10.54 -0.35 0.47
C VAL A 165 9.20 -0.14 -0.22
N GLY A 166 9.21 0.22 -1.50
CA GLY A 166 8.00 0.46 -2.28
C GLY A 166 8.24 0.29 -3.77
N ASP A 167 7.20 0.10 -4.56
CA ASP A 167 7.32 -0.15 -5.99
C ASP A 167 7.31 1.14 -6.83
N ARG A 168 6.72 2.24 -6.30
CA ARG A 168 6.53 3.48 -7.05
C ARG A 168 7.63 4.50 -6.78
N LEU A 169 8.29 4.96 -7.85
CA LEU A 169 9.40 5.92 -7.74
C LEU A 169 8.95 7.27 -7.18
N GLU A 170 7.83 7.82 -7.63
CA GLU A 170 7.38 9.14 -7.19
C GLU A 170 6.82 9.11 -5.76
N SER A 171 5.85 8.23 -5.49
CA SER A 171 5.15 8.23 -4.19
C SER A 171 6.00 7.64 -3.08
N ASP A 172 6.76 6.58 -3.34
CA ASP A 172 7.51 5.86 -2.31
C ASP A 172 8.95 6.36 -2.23
N VAL A 173 9.71 6.16 -3.33
CA VAL A 173 11.15 6.44 -3.32
C VAL A 173 11.43 7.93 -3.13
N GLN A 174 10.84 8.80 -3.96
CA GLN A 174 11.06 10.24 -3.84
C GLN A 174 10.50 10.81 -2.54
N GLY A 175 9.31 10.34 -2.12
CA GLY A 175 8.70 10.77 -0.85
C GLY A 175 9.58 10.48 0.35
N ALA A 176 10.13 9.27 0.44
CA ALA A 176 11.03 8.87 1.52
C ALA A 176 12.42 9.50 1.42
N ALA A 177 12.98 9.60 0.20
CA ALA A 177 14.28 10.25 -0.02
C ALA A 177 14.29 11.73 0.41
N ASN A 178 13.18 12.45 0.20
CA ASN A 178 13.03 13.85 0.62
C ASN A 178 13.11 14.02 2.16
N LEU A 179 12.89 12.95 2.92
CA LEU A 179 13.04 12.92 4.37
C LEU A 179 14.40 12.39 4.84
N GLY A 180 15.26 11.97 3.92
CA GLY A 180 16.56 11.38 4.24
C GLY A 180 16.48 9.91 4.68
N MET A 181 15.39 9.22 4.37
CA MET A 181 15.28 7.78 4.56
C MET A 181 16.10 7.04 3.49
N THR A 182 16.58 5.85 3.82
CA THR A 182 17.11 4.92 2.80
C THR A 182 15.98 4.35 1.97
N THR A 183 16.17 4.26 0.66
CA THR A 183 15.12 3.86 -0.27
C THR A 183 15.44 2.57 -1.02
N VAL A 184 14.46 1.70 -1.15
CA VAL A 184 14.54 0.45 -1.91
C VAL A 184 13.34 0.38 -2.86
N GLN A 185 13.61 0.32 -4.16
CA GLN A 185 12.54 0.03 -5.12
C GLN A 185 12.27 -1.48 -5.17
N ALA A 186 11.02 -1.86 -4.94
CA ALA A 186 10.53 -3.23 -5.03
C ALA A 186 10.16 -3.57 -6.47
N LEU A 187 10.82 -4.57 -7.05
CA LEU A 187 10.65 -4.96 -8.46
C LEU A 187 10.14 -6.41 -8.62
N TRP A 188 9.72 -7.07 -7.55
CA TRP A 188 9.31 -8.48 -7.58
C TRP A 188 7.88 -8.73 -8.06
N PHE A 189 7.05 -7.69 -8.20
CA PHE A 189 5.73 -7.75 -8.80
C PHE A 189 5.66 -7.01 -10.16
N ALA A 190 6.80 -6.88 -10.87
CA ALA A 190 6.88 -6.24 -12.17
C ALA A 190 6.38 -4.78 -12.18
N ALA A 191 6.93 -3.95 -11.30
CA ALA A 191 6.67 -2.51 -11.32
C ALA A 191 7.28 -1.89 -12.58
N ASP A 192 6.42 -1.40 -13.48
CA ASP A 192 6.82 -0.67 -14.69
C ASP A 192 7.00 0.85 -14.41
N ASP A 193 7.29 1.23 -13.16
CA ASP A 193 7.55 2.63 -12.85
C ASP A 193 8.97 3.01 -13.26
N THR A 194 9.05 3.76 -14.36
CA THR A 194 10.29 4.27 -14.96
C THR A 194 10.35 5.79 -14.91
N SER A 195 9.81 6.40 -13.86
CA SER A 195 9.83 7.86 -13.65
C SER A 195 11.25 8.41 -13.78
N VAL A 196 11.46 9.29 -14.78
CA VAL A 196 12.79 9.77 -15.15
C VAL A 196 13.36 10.70 -14.07
N GLY A 197 14.58 10.43 -13.64
CA GLY A 197 15.32 11.30 -12.71
C GLY A 197 15.10 10.99 -11.24
N ILE A 198 14.38 9.92 -10.90
CA ILE A 198 14.25 9.41 -9.52
C ILE A 198 15.04 8.10 -9.45
N GLU A 199 16.05 8.06 -8.59
CA GLU A 199 16.88 6.88 -8.38
C GLU A 199 16.75 6.40 -6.93
N PRO A 200 16.39 5.12 -6.68
CA PRO A 200 16.44 4.53 -5.36
C PRO A 200 17.88 4.26 -4.93
N ASP A 201 18.17 4.23 -3.63
CA ASP A 201 19.47 3.79 -3.12
C ASP A 201 19.75 2.33 -3.48
N PHE A 202 18.70 1.50 -3.51
CA PHE A 202 18.77 0.08 -3.85
C PHE A 202 17.57 -0.35 -4.70
N MET A 203 17.79 -1.38 -5.53
CA MET A 203 16.74 -2.13 -6.21
C MET A 203 16.68 -3.55 -5.67
N ALA A 204 15.48 -4.06 -5.43
CA ALA A 204 15.25 -5.40 -4.92
C ALA A 204 14.34 -6.18 -5.89
N PHE A 205 14.83 -7.30 -6.41
CA PHE A 205 14.12 -8.18 -7.34
C PHE A 205 13.38 -9.31 -6.62
N THR A 206 13.69 -9.50 -5.36
CA THR A 206 12.99 -10.39 -4.43
C THR A 206 12.84 -9.70 -3.08
N PRO A 207 11.83 -10.03 -2.27
CA PRO A 207 11.72 -9.50 -0.92
C PRO A 207 12.98 -9.70 -0.07
N MET A 208 13.68 -10.82 -0.24
CA MET A 208 14.90 -11.12 0.52
C MET A 208 16.10 -10.22 0.17
N ASP A 209 16.08 -9.51 -0.97
CA ASP A 209 17.14 -8.57 -1.34
C ASP A 209 17.17 -7.34 -0.41
N VAL A 210 16.06 -7.02 0.25
CA VAL A 210 16.00 -5.97 1.29
C VAL A 210 16.99 -6.25 2.42
N LEU A 211 17.21 -7.51 2.80
CA LEU A 211 18.23 -7.87 3.80
C LEU A 211 19.66 -7.59 3.32
N ASN A 212 19.90 -7.63 2.01
CA ASN A 212 21.19 -7.26 1.43
C ASN A 212 21.39 -5.74 1.45
N ALA A 213 20.33 -4.96 1.18
CA ALA A 213 20.35 -3.50 1.31
C ALA A 213 20.66 -3.10 2.76
N LEU A 214 19.99 -3.69 3.74
CA LEU A 214 20.25 -3.45 5.17
C LEU A 214 21.71 -3.69 5.58
N ARG A 215 22.33 -4.75 5.10
CA ARG A 215 23.74 -5.06 5.37
C ARG A 215 24.69 -4.01 4.80
N ARG A 216 24.37 -3.44 3.63
CA ARG A 216 25.20 -2.41 2.98
C ARG A 216 25.11 -1.06 3.67
N VAL A 217 23.98 -0.70 4.23
CA VAL A 217 23.81 0.55 5.00
C VAL A 217 24.46 0.45 6.40
N ALA A 218 24.67 -0.75 6.92
CA ALA A 218 25.31 -0.97 8.22
C ALA A 218 26.85 -0.92 8.17
N LEU A 219 27.45 -0.84 6.97
CA LEU A 219 28.90 -0.70 6.74
C LEU A 219 29.31 0.76 6.63
#